data_6d151611d5b787fc1f345e599ac84f56
#
_entry.id   6d151611d5b787fc1f345e599ac84f56
#
_cell.length_a   1.000
_cell.length_b   1.000
_cell.length_c   1.000
_cell.angle_alpha   90.00
_cell.angle_beta   90.00
_cell.angle_gamma   90.00
#
_symmetry.space_group_name_H-M   'P 1'
#
loop_
_entity.id
_entity.type
_entity.pdbx_description
1 polymer ?
#
loop_
_entity_poly.entity_id
_entity_poly.type
_entity_poly.pdbx_seq_one_letter_code
_entity_poly.pdbx_strand_id
1 'polypeptide(L)'
;TYFCELKMVKNVIVSNRLPIQVTKLENSFQITPSSGGLATGVNSIRDENSVWIGWSGIKSEDFTVESKLEIDKALIDQNLIRIDLNSDEIEKYYYGLSNKSLWPLFHYFIDFSKFNEDQWNSYYEVNKKFCDVVISNVSTNGTVWVHDYQLMLLPKMIRDKRPDLSIGFFLHIPFPSFEIFRIFPRREELLKG
;
A
#
# COMPACT_ATOMS: atom_id res chain seq x y z
N THR A 1 -19.30 -19.03 -4.10
CA THR A 1 -17.88 -18.67 -4.06
C THR A 1 -17.47 -18.24 -5.47
N TYR A 2 -17.74 -16.98 -5.84
CA TYR A 2 -17.19 -16.40 -7.07
C TYR A 2 -15.84 -15.75 -6.69
N PHE A 3 -14.78 -16.54 -6.59
CA PHE A 3 -13.44 -16.02 -6.83
C PHE A 3 -13.36 -15.81 -8.35
N CYS A 4 -13.44 -14.57 -8.78
CA CYS A 4 -12.92 -14.20 -10.09
C CYS A 4 -11.42 -14.53 -10.02
N GLU A 5 -10.98 -15.59 -10.72
CA GLU A 5 -9.57 -15.93 -10.84
C GLU A 5 -8.87 -14.76 -11.55
N LEU A 6 -8.36 -13.83 -10.76
CA LEU A 6 -7.42 -12.85 -11.25
C LEU A 6 -6.23 -13.62 -11.83
N LYS A 7 -6.02 -13.48 -13.11
CA LYS A 7 -4.89 -14.10 -13.81
C LYS A 7 -3.60 -13.61 -13.16
N MET A 8 -2.77 -14.52 -12.67
CA MET A 8 -1.46 -14.17 -12.12
C MET A 8 -0.70 -13.29 -13.12
N VAL A 9 -0.26 -12.11 -12.68
CA VAL A 9 0.35 -11.11 -13.56
C VAL A 9 1.87 -11.06 -13.42
N LYS A 10 2.53 -10.58 -14.48
CA LYS A 10 4.00 -10.45 -14.50
C LYS A 10 4.48 -9.28 -13.63
N ASN A 11 3.76 -8.17 -13.66
CA ASN A 11 4.15 -6.93 -13.02
C ASN A 11 3.11 -6.49 -11.98
N VAL A 12 3.55 -6.26 -10.76
CA VAL A 12 2.72 -5.75 -9.65
C VAL A 12 3.26 -4.43 -9.15
N ILE A 13 2.45 -3.40 -9.20
CA ILE A 13 2.73 -2.10 -8.61
C ILE A 13 2.00 -2.03 -7.27
N VAL A 14 2.68 -1.58 -6.23
CA VAL A 14 2.10 -1.50 -4.89
C VAL A 14 2.33 -0.12 -4.31
N SER A 15 1.26 0.54 -3.90
CA SER A 15 1.33 1.81 -3.17
C SER A 15 0.26 1.86 -2.08
N ASN A 16 0.42 2.77 -1.12
CA ASN A 16 -0.58 2.93 -0.04
C ASN A 16 -1.99 3.17 -0.60
N ARG A 17 -2.13 4.03 -1.61
CA ARG A 17 -3.42 4.37 -2.25
C ARG A 17 -3.45 3.88 -3.69
N LEU A 18 -4.61 3.37 -4.12
CA LEU A 18 -4.89 3.17 -5.54
C LEU A 18 -4.90 4.52 -6.30
N PRO A 19 -4.63 4.52 -7.63
CA PRO A 19 -4.64 5.73 -8.46
C PRO A 19 -6.05 6.24 -8.76
N ILE A 20 -6.97 6.02 -7.86
CA ILE A 20 -8.39 6.38 -7.96
C ILE A 20 -8.87 7.04 -6.67
N GLN A 21 -9.97 7.75 -6.78
CA GLN A 21 -10.77 8.21 -5.65
C GLN A 21 -12.12 7.50 -5.68
N VAL A 22 -12.45 6.84 -4.60
CA VAL A 22 -13.78 6.23 -4.38
C VAL A 22 -14.56 7.14 -3.46
N THR A 23 -15.75 7.57 -3.89
CA THR A 23 -16.67 8.40 -3.10
C THR A 23 -17.92 7.61 -2.83
N LYS A 24 -18.30 7.50 -1.55
CA LYS A 24 -19.57 6.88 -1.14
C LYS A 24 -20.72 7.84 -1.41
N LEU A 25 -21.70 7.38 -2.14
CA LEU A 25 -23.00 8.01 -2.34
C LEU A 25 -24.04 7.32 -1.43
N GLU A 26 -25.28 7.77 -1.42
CA GLU A 26 -26.33 7.21 -0.55
C GLU A 26 -26.50 5.69 -0.73
N ASN A 27 -26.57 5.20 -1.97
CA ASN A 27 -26.79 3.79 -2.29
C ASN A 27 -25.76 3.19 -3.26
N SER A 28 -24.67 3.88 -3.55
CA SER A 28 -23.66 3.45 -4.54
C SER A 28 -22.29 4.03 -4.23
N PHE A 29 -21.32 3.68 -5.06
CA PHE A 29 -19.99 4.27 -5.02
C PHE A 29 -19.62 4.84 -6.38
N GLN A 30 -18.97 6.00 -6.38
CA GLN A 30 -18.42 6.61 -7.57
C GLN A 30 -16.90 6.41 -7.57
N ILE A 31 -16.35 5.93 -8.68
CA ILE A 31 -14.92 5.76 -8.89
C ILE A 31 -14.46 6.79 -9.90
N THR A 32 -13.48 7.63 -9.53
CA THR A 32 -12.89 8.61 -10.41
C THR A 32 -11.36 8.49 -10.38
N PRO A 33 -10.65 8.81 -11.48
CA PRO A 33 -9.19 8.83 -11.48
C PRO A 33 -8.64 9.82 -10.45
N SER A 34 -7.55 9.47 -9.78
CA SER A 34 -6.81 10.39 -8.92
C SER A 34 -5.87 11.26 -9.73
N SER A 35 -5.79 12.55 -9.41
CA SER A 35 -4.89 13.51 -10.06
C SER A 35 -3.49 13.60 -9.40
N GLY A 36 -3.15 12.67 -8.50
CA GLY A 36 -1.88 12.67 -7.78
C GLY A 36 -0.66 12.39 -8.68
N GLY A 37 0.49 12.99 -8.37
CA GLY A 37 1.72 12.85 -9.16
C GLY A 37 2.18 11.40 -9.32
N LEU A 38 2.09 10.58 -8.26
CA LEU A 38 2.37 9.15 -8.33
C LEU A 38 1.44 8.44 -9.31
N ALA A 39 0.13 8.71 -9.22
CA ALA A 39 -0.87 8.11 -10.11
C ALA A 39 -0.59 8.44 -11.59
N THR A 40 -0.27 9.69 -11.88
CA THR A 40 0.05 10.14 -13.25
C THR A 40 1.35 9.52 -13.77
N GLY A 41 2.41 9.54 -12.96
CA GLY A 41 3.73 9.02 -13.35
C GLY A 41 3.72 7.50 -13.59
N VAL A 42 3.10 6.74 -12.69
CA VAL A 42 3.07 5.28 -12.78
C VAL A 42 2.08 4.78 -13.83
N ASN A 43 0.96 5.48 -14.05
CA ASN A 43 0.02 5.12 -15.13
C ASN A 43 0.66 5.20 -16.52
N SER A 44 1.67 6.06 -16.72
CA SER A 44 2.36 6.20 -18.01
C SER A 44 3.21 4.99 -18.38
N ILE A 45 3.60 4.16 -17.42
CA ILE A 45 4.46 2.98 -17.61
C ILE A 45 3.73 1.66 -17.36
N ARG A 46 2.48 1.70 -16.94
CA ARG A 46 1.65 0.52 -16.70
C ARG A 46 1.19 -0.08 -18.03
N ASP A 47 1.35 -1.38 -18.19
CA ASP A 47 0.90 -2.16 -19.33
C ASP A 47 -0.29 -3.07 -18.98
N GLU A 48 -0.81 -3.79 -19.97
CA GLU A 48 -1.93 -4.74 -19.81
C GLU A 48 -1.59 -5.94 -18.92
N ASN A 49 -0.30 -6.22 -18.72
CA ASN A 49 0.19 -7.31 -17.86
C ASN A 49 0.52 -6.83 -16.44
N SER A 50 0.17 -5.61 -16.10
CA SER A 50 0.42 -5.00 -14.80
C SER A 50 -0.87 -4.87 -13.99
N VAL A 51 -0.78 -5.16 -12.69
CA VAL A 51 -1.84 -4.87 -11.73
C VAL A 51 -1.33 -3.87 -10.70
N TRP A 52 -2.22 -3.01 -10.20
CA TRP A 52 -1.89 -2.06 -9.13
C TRP A 52 -2.67 -2.42 -7.86
N ILE A 53 -1.94 -2.65 -6.78
CA ILE A 53 -2.49 -3.00 -5.47
C ILE A 53 -2.37 -1.80 -4.53
N GLY A 54 -3.47 -1.46 -3.85
CA GLY A 54 -3.50 -0.34 -2.90
C GLY A 54 -4.82 -0.21 -2.16
N TRP A 55 -4.85 0.66 -1.17
CA TRP A 55 -6.08 1.01 -0.47
C TRP A 55 -6.95 1.94 -1.33
N SER A 56 -8.26 1.66 -1.40
CA SER A 56 -9.22 2.48 -2.16
C SER A 56 -9.53 3.84 -1.53
N GLY A 57 -9.19 4.01 -0.25
CA GLY A 57 -9.51 5.21 0.53
C GLY A 57 -10.80 5.14 1.32
N ILE A 58 -11.58 4.09 1.15
CA ILE A 58 -12.81 3.82 1.90
C ILE A 58 -12.49 2.83 3.02
N LYS A 59 -13.13 3.00 4.16
CA LYS A 59 -13.04 2.07 5.29
C LYS A 59 -13.73 0.75 4.94
N SER A 60 -13.19 -0.37 5.41
CA SER A 60 -13.78 -1.67 5.16
C SER A 60 -15.20 -1.81 5.71
N GLU A 61 -15.51 -1.10 6.79
CA GLU A 61 -16.82 -1.08 7.45
C GLU A 61 -17.89 -0.33 6.65
N ASP A 62 -17.49 0.53 5.72
CA ASP A 62 -18.42 1.31 4.89
C ASP A 62 -18.98 0.50 3.72
N PHE A 63 -18.45 -0.71 3.47
CA PHE A 63 -18.93 -1.59 2.41
C PHE A 63 -19.96 -2.60 2.94
N THR A 64 -21.02 -2.82 2.18
CA THR A 64 -21.84 -4.03 2.27
C THR A 64 -21.23 -5.15 1.43
N VAL A 65 -21.72 -6.37 1.57
CA VAL A 65 -21.26 -7.52 0.74
C VAL A 65 -21.48 -7.23 -0.74
N GLU A 66 -22.65 -6.68 -1.09
CA GLU A 66 -23.03 -6.36 -2.46
C GLU A 66 -22.13 -5.27 -3.05
N SER A 67 -21.91 -4.17 -2.30
CA SER A 67 -21.09 -3.07 -2.77
C SER A 67 -19.61 -3.45 -2.90
N LYS A 68 -19.12 -4.39 -2.06
CA LYS A 68 -17.78 -4.95 -2.22
C LYS A 68 -17.61 -5.64 -3.57
N LEU A 69 -18.57 -6.50 -3.92
CA LEU A 69 -18.54 -7.25 -5.19
C LEU A 69 -18.59 -6.32 -6.40
N GLU A 70 -19.45 -5.30 -6.34
CA GLU A 70 -19.59 -4.32 -7.41
C GLU A 70 -18.31 -3.52 -7.63
N ILE A 71 -17.72 -3.00 -6.54
CA ILE A 71 -16.46 -2.26 -6.61
C ILE A 71 -15.31 -3.15 -7.05
N ASP A 72 -15.17 -4.35 -6.51
CA ASP A 72 -14.10 -5.27 -6.90
C ASP A 72 -14.14 -5.57 -8.39
N LYS A 73 -15.32 -5.80 -8.96
CA LYS A 73 -15.49 -5.98 -10.39
C LYS A 73 -15.05 -4.76 -11.19
N ALA A 74 -15.50 -3.57 -10.79
CA ALA A 74 -15.12 -2.32 -11.46
C ALA A 74 -13.61 -1.99 -11.37
N LEU A 75 -12.96 -2.41 -10.28
CA LEU A 75 -11.50 -2.27 -10.11
C LEU A 75 -10.72 -3.27 -10.94
N ILE A 76 -11.16 -4.53 -10.98
CA ILE A 76 -10.53 -5.60 -11.77
C ILE A 76 -10.55 -5.25 -13.25
N ASP A 77 -11.63 -4.69 -13.76
CA ASP A 77 -11.74 -4.22 -15.15
C ASP A 77 -10.70 -3.13 -15.50
N GLN A 78 -10.13 -2.48 -14.49
CA GLN A 78 -9.05 -1.49 -14.59
C GLN A 78 -7.68 -2.03 -14.18
N ASN A 79 -7.53 -3.33 -13.95
CA ASN A 79 -6.33 -3.96 -13.37
C ASN A 79 -5.92 -3.35 -12.02
N LEU A 80 -6.89 -3.07 -11.16
CA LEU A 80 -6.70 -2.57 -9.80
C LEU A 80 -7.19 -3.60 -8.79
N ILE A 81 -6.44 -3.75 -7.69
CA ILE A 81 -6.81 -4.59 -6.55
C ILE A 81 -6.77 -3.74 -5.29
N ARG A 82 -7.88 -3.70 -4.57
CA ARG A 82 -7.91 -2.95 -3.32
C ARG A 82 -7.47 -3.78 -2.12
N ILE A 83 -6.86 -3.10 -1.16
CA ILE A 83 -6.63 -3.57 0.19
C ILE A 83 -7.73 -3.01 1.09
N ASP A 84 -8.34 -3.86 1.91
CA ASP A 84 -9.31 -3.46 2.92
C ASP A 84 -8.60 -3.03 4.20
N LEU A 85 -8.80 -1.78 4.60
CA LEU A 85 -8.36 -1.25 5.88
C LEU A 85 -9.57 -0.82 6.71
N ASN A 86 -9.61 -1.25 7.97
CA ASN A 86 -10.61 -0.82 8.92
C ASN A 86 -10.25 0.54 9.58
N SER A 87 -11.16 1.11 10.33
CA SER A 87 -10.97 2.42 10.97
C SER A 87 -9.75 2.46 11.90
N ASP A 88 -9.49 1.41 12.67
CA ASP A 88 -8.37 1.32 13.60
C ASP A 88 -7.02 1.25 12.86
N GLU A 89 -6.97 0.44 11.79
CA GLU A 89 -5.78 0.35 10.92
C GLU A 89 -5.47 1.68 10.23
N ILE A 90 -6.49 2.37 9.73
CA ILE A 90 -6.32 3.70 9.10
C ILE A 90 -5.77 4.70 10.13
N GLU A 91 -6.32 4.73 11.35
CA GLU A 91 -5.85 5.65 12.39
C GLU A 91 -4.41 5.33 12.83
N LYS A 92 -4.08 4.06 13.07
CA LYS A 92 -2.77 3.68 13.59
C LYS A 92 -1.67 3.59 12.53
N TYR A 93 -1.95 2.92 11.41
CA TYR A 93 -0.98 2.73 10.33
C TYR A 93 -0.78 4.01 9.52
N TYR A 94 -1.88 4.60 8.99
CA TYR A 94 -1.77 5.71 8.06
C TYR A 94 -1.60 7.05 8.78
N TYR A 95 -2.58 7.45 9.60
CA TYR A 95 -2.48 8.73 10.33
C TYR A 95 -1.44 8.68 11.44
N GLY A 96 -1.30 7.54 12.12
CA GLY A 96 -0.36 7.33 13.21
C GLY A 96 1.08 7.19 12.72
N LEU A 97 1.57 5.95 12.55
CA LEU A 97 2.98 5.71 12.27
C LEU A 97 3.46 6.39 11.00
N SER A 98 2.71 6.27 9.91
CA SER A 98 3.15 6.85 8.64
C SER A 98 3.23 8.37 8.70
N ASN A 99 2.14 9.06 9.08
CA ASN A 99 2.06 10.51 8.94
C ASN A 99 2.47 11.30 10.20
N LYS A 100 2.34 10.72 11.41
CA LYS A 100 2.76 11.39 12.67
C LYS A 100 4.14 10.97 13.18
N SER A 101 4.74 9.90 12.61
CA SER A 101 6.08 9.45 13.02
C SER A 101 7.08 9.47 11.86
N LEU A 102 6.89 8.67 10.82
CA LEU A 102 7.86 8.55 9.72
C LEU A 102 7.95 9.82 8.88
N TRP A 103 6.83 10.36 8.43
CA TRP A 103 6.83 11.54 7.56
C TRP A 103 7.52 12.75 8.20
N PRO A 104 7.21 13.17 9.45
CA PRO A 104 7.92 14.26 10.10
C PRO A 104 9.40 13.97 10.30
N LEU A 105 9.75 12.75 10.71
CA LEU A 105 11.14 12.35 10.90
C LEU A 105 11.95 12.50 9.61
N PHE A 106 11.41 12.03 8.49
CA PHE A 106 12.09 12.07 7.19
C PHE A 106 12.22 13.50 6.64
N HIS A 107 11.36 14.42 7.08
CA HIS A 107 11.43 15.84 6.74
C HIS A 107 12.16 16.70 7.80
N TYR A 108 12.85 16.07 8.76
CA TYR A 108 13.61 16.78 9.82
C TYR A 108 12.75 17.53 10.83
N PHE A 109 11.44 17.25 10.90
CA PHE A 109 10.53 17.79 11.92
C PHE A 109 10.50 16.88 13.15
N ILE A 110 11.63 16.75 13.85
CA ILE A 110 11.84 15.79 14.93
C ILE A 110 10.85 15.98 16.07
N ASP A 111 10.55 17.21 16.44
CA ASP A 111 9.65 17.56 17.55
C ASP A 111 8.21 17.06 17.32
N PHE A 112 7.82 16.86 16.06
CA PHE A 112 6.52 16.34 15.66
C PHE A 112 6.51 14.83 15.50
N SER A 113 7.68 14.18 15.39
CA SER A 113 7.77 12.74 15.24
C SER A 113 7.55 12.05 16.59
N LYS A 114 6.48 11.26 16.68
CA LYS A 114 6.12 10.52 17.91
C LYS A 114 5.99 9.05 17.60
N PHE A 115 6.85 8.23 18.19
CA PHE A 115 6.75 6.78 18.09
C PHE A 115 5.73 6.22 19.10
N ASN A 116 4.96 5.25 18.65
CA ASN A 116 4.02 4.47 19.45
C ASN A 116 4.04 3.01 19.00
N GLU A 117 4.16 2.08 19.95
CA GLU A 117 4.30 0.65 19.66
C GLU A 117 3.03 0.05 19.04
N ASP A 118 1.83 0.47 19.45
CA ASP A 118 0.58 -0.02 18.84
C ASP A 118 0.46 0.41 17.38
N GLN A 119 0.93 1.63 17.06
CA GLN A 119 0.97 2.12 15.69
C GLN A 119 2.00 1.35 14.85
N TRP A 120 3.15 0.99 15.44
CA TRP A 120 4.13 0.13 14.80
C TRP A 120 3.56 -1.27 14.49
N ASN A 121 2.88 -1.88 15.46
CA ASN A 121 2.25 -3.18 15.28
C ASN A 121 1.18 -3.14 14.17
N SER A 122 0.36 -2.10 14.12
CA SER A 122 -0.60 -1.90 13.04
C SER A 122 0.08 -1.70 11.68
N TYR A 123 1.18 -0.95 11.63
CA TYR A 123 1.98 -0.76 10.43
C TYR A 123 2.55 -2.10 9.91
N TYR A 124 3.04 -2.94 10.81
CA TYR A 124 3.52 -4.27 10.48
C TYR A 124 2.40 -5.15 9.90
N GLU A 125 1.25 -5.24 10.58
CA GLU A 125 0.12 -6.07 10.14
C GLU A 125 -0.48 -5.58 8.82
N VAL A 126 -0.55 -4.28 8.58
CA VAL A 126 -1.01 -3.74 7.29
C VAL A 126 -0.01 -4.08 6.17
N ASN A 127 1.31 -3.93 6.39
CA ASN A 127 2.31 -4.36 5.40
C ASN A 127 2.20 -5.87 5.11
N LYS A 128 1.89 -6.68 6.11
CA LYS A 128 1.65 -8.11 5.94
C LYS A 128 0.38 -8.40 5.10
N LYS A 129 -0.72 -7.66 5.30
CA LYS A 129 -1.90 -7.74 4.43
C LYS A 129 -1.55 -7.44 2.96
N PHE A 130 -0.77 -6.39 2.72
CA PHE A 130 -0.27 -6.09 1.38
C PHE A 130 0.56 -7.24 0.83
N CYS A 131 1.46 -7.81 1.62
CA CYS A 131 2.28 -8.95 1.21
C CYS A 131 1.42 -10.15 0.77
N ASP A 132 0.41 -10.52 1.55
CA ASP A 132 -0.45 -11.66 1.25
C ASP A 132 -1.22 -11.47 -0.06
N VAL A 133 -1.69 -10.26 -0.33
CA VAL A 133 -2.37 -9.95 -1.61
C VAL A 133 -1.37 -9.93 -2.77
N VAL A 134 -0.18 -9.36 -2.61
CA VAL A 134 0.86 -9.34 -3.65
C VAL A 134 1.25 -10.76 -4.07
N ILE A 135 1.59 -11.63 -3.12
CA ILE A 135 2.04 -13.00 -3.43
C ILE A 135 0.96 -13.86 -4.07
N SER A 136 -0.32 -13.55 -3.81
CA SER A 136 -1.47 -14.24 -4.42
C SER A 136 -1.74 -13.81 -5.86
N ASN A 137 -1.16 -12.69 -6.32
CA ASN A 137 -1.46 -12.12 -7.63
C ASN A 137 -0.26 -12.05 -8.56
N VAL A 138 0.98 -12.21 -8.06
CA VAL A 138 2.20 -12.16 -8.87
C VAL A 138 2.61 -13.54 -9.38
N SER A 139 2.89 -13.64 -10.68
CA SER A 139 3.39 -14.87 -11.29
C SER A 139 4.82 -15.22 -10.85
N THR A 140 5.24 -16.47 -11.12
CA THR A 140 6.63 -16.91 -10.89
C THR A 140 7.60 -16.04 -11.71
N ASN A 141 8.73 -15.66 -11.09
CA ASN A 141 9.72 -14.74 -11.67
C ASN A 141 9.12 -13.39 -12.11
N GLY A 142 8.04 -12.96 -11.45
CA GLY A 142 7.42 -11.66 -11.69
C GLY A 142 8.21 -10.52 -11.04
N THR A 143 7.75 -9.30 -11.31
CA THR A 143 8.32 -8.06 -10.76
C THR A 143 7.30 -7.39 -9.84
N VAL A 144 7.75 -6.97 -8.66
CA VAL A 144 6.97 -6.18 -7.71
C VAL A 144 7.66 -4.84 -7.51
N TRP A 145 6.94 -3.75 -7.73
CA TRP A 145 7.44 -2.40 -7.51
C TRP A 145 6.66 -1.73 -6.39
N VAL A 146 7.31 -1.62 -5.24
CA VAL A 146 6.74 -1.07 -4.00
C VAL A 146 7.06 0.41 -3.89
N HIS A 147 6.06 1.21 -3.51
CA HIS A 147 6.16 2.65 -3.42
C HIS A 147 5.94 3.15 -1.99
N ASP A 148 6.88 3.99 -1.56
CA ASP A 148 6.79 4.97 -0.49
C ASP A 148 6.85 4.44 0.95
N TYR A 149 7.00 5.39 1.89
CA TYR A 149 7.31 5.16 3.31
C TYR A 149 6.24 4.39 4.10
N GLN A 150 5.03 4.28 3.58
CA GLN A 150 3.98 3.48 4.20
C GLN A 150 4.25 1.96 4.10
N LEU A 151 5.08 1.54 3.15
CA LEU A 151 5.27 0.13 2.79
C LEU A 151 6.74 -0.33 2.91
N MET A 152 7.51 0.27 3.82
CA MET A 152 8.95 -0.02 3.92
C MET A 152 9.26 -1.43 4.42
N LEU A 153 8.34 -2.13 5.08
CA LEU A 153 8.54 -3.53 5.51
C LEU A 153 8.14 -4.55 4.43
N LEU A 154 7.36 -4.10 3.45
CA LEU A 154 6.78 -4.97 2.44
C LEU A 154 7.82 -5.69 1.56
N PRO A 155 8.90 -5.06 1.07
CA PRO A 155 9.89 -5.72 0.23
C PRO A 155 10.51 -6.97 0.89
N LYS A 156 10.89 -6.86 2.16
CA LYS A 156 11.44 -7.99 2.93
C LYS A 156 10.41 -9.10 3.12
N MET A 157 9.17 -8.75 3.48
CA MET A 157 8.10 -9.73 3.67
C MET A 157 7.81 -10.52 2.40
N ILE A 158 7.85 -9.87 1.24
CA ILE A 158 7.72 -10.54 -0.06
C ILE A 158 8.93 -11.41 -0.33
N ARG A 159 10.16 -10.90 -0.14
CA ARG A 159 11.40 -11.63 -0.39
C ARG A 159 11.48 -12.92 0.40
N ASP A 160 11.06 -12.91 1.67
CA ASP A 160 11.09 -14.08 2.55
C ASP A 160 10.14 -15.20 2.08
N LYS A 161 9.00 -14.83 1.46
CA LYS A 161 8.02 -15.81 0.95
C LYS A 161 8.24 -16.19 -0.52
N ARG A 162 8.78 -15.28 -1.32
CA ARG A 162 8.95 -15.40 -2.77
C ARG A 162 10.34 -14.93 -3.21
N PRO A 163 11.36 -15.76 -3.00
CA PRO A 163 12.75 -15.43 -3.39
C PRO A 163 12.96 -15.33 -4.89
N ASP A 164 12.04 -15.87 -5.69
CA ASP A 164 12.04 -15.85 -7.15
C ASP A 164 11.70 -14.48 -7.77
N LEU A 165 11.09 -13.57 -7.00
CA LEU A 165 10.60 -12.30 -7.53
C LEU A 165 11.70 -11.25 -7.67
N SER A 166 11.58 -10.39 -8.70
CA SER A 166 12.31 -9.13 -8.77
C SER A 166 11.55 -8.07 -7.97
N ILE A 167 12.20 -7.44 -7.00
CA ILE A 167 11.58 -6.45 -6.13
C ILE A 167 12.31 -5.13 -6.26
N GLY A 168 11.58 -4.06 -6.60
CA GLY A 168 12.04 -2.68 -6.55
C GLY A 168 11.28 -1.91 -5.48
N PHE A 169 11.98 -0.98 -4.81
CA PHE A 169 11.38 -0.04 -3.87
C PHE A 169 11.72 1.39 -4.27
N PHE A 170 10.74 2.28 -4.21
CA PHE A 170 10.93 3.71 -4.47
C PHE A 170 10.34 4.56 -3.35
N LEU A 171 11.18 5.35 -2.70
CA LEU A 171 10.79 6.31 -1.67
C LEU A 171 10.54 7.67 -2.33
N HIS A 172 9.33 8.23 -2.15
CA HIS A 172 8.92 9.49 -2.76
C HIS A 172 9.21 10.73 -1.89
N ILE A 173 9.75 10.52 -0.69
CA ILE A 173 10.14 11.58 0.23
C ILE A 173 11.65 11.50 0.52
N PRO A 174 12.29 12.56 1.05
CA PRO A 174 13.69 12.49 1.43
C PRO A 174 13.96 11.36 2.43
N PHE A 175 15.12 10.70 2.32
CA PHE A 175 15.61 9.86 3.40
C PHE A 175 16.50 10.70 4.32
N PRO A 176 16.28 10.69 5.65
CA PRO A 176 17.02 11.54 6.57
C PRO A 176 18.46 11.07 6.73
N SER A 177 19.34 11.97 7.23
CA SER A 177 20.68 11.58 7.63
C SER A 177 20.63 10.56 8.77
N PHE A 178 21.72 9.80 8.91
CA PHE A 178 21.81 8.81 9.99
C PHE A 178 21.58 9.43 11.37
N GLU A 179 22.06 10.65 11.61
CA GLU A 179 21.92 11.35 12.90
C GLU A 179 20.44 11.55 13.28
N ILE A 180 19.59 11.79 12.31
CA ILE A 180 18.13 11.94 12.50
C ILE A 180 17.46 10.57 12.55
N PHE A 181 17.79 9.69 11.62
CA PHE A 181 17.14 8.38 11.51
C PHE A 181 17.41 7.48 12.73
N ARG A 182 18.57 7.62 13.37
CA ARG A 182 18.97 6.83 14.55
C ARG A 182 18.04 6.98 15.76
N ILE A 183 17.24 8.03 15.83
CA ILE A 183 16.28 8.23 16.94
C ILE A 183 15.03 7.34 16.78
N PHE A 184 14.76 6.81 15.58
CA PHE A 184 13.61 5.93 15.38
C PHE A 184 13.86 4.55 16.01
N PRO A 185 13.04 4.09 16.97
CA PRO A 185 13.30 2.87 17.73
C PRO A 185 13.39 1.60 16.88
N ARG A 186 12.58 1.51 15.82
CA ARG A 186 12.49 0.37 14.89
C ARG A 186 13.24 0.58 13.56
N ARG A 187 14.30 1.41 13.58
CA ARG A 187 15.07 1.77 12.38
C ARG A 187 15.71 0.58 11.67
N GLU A 188 16.13 -0.43 12.45
CA GLU A 188 16.79 -1.61 11.86
C GLU A 188 15.79 -2.46 11.08
N GLU A 189 14.57 -2.62 11.61
CA GLU A 189 13.49 -3.32 10.92
C GLU A 189 13.10 -2.60 9.63
N LEU A 190 13.01 -1.25 9.65
CA LEU A 190 12.73 -0.48 8.44
C LEU A 190 13.84 -0.61 7.38
N LEU A 191 15.12 -0.65 7.79
CA LEU A 191 16.23 -0.78 6.85
C LEU A 191 16.38 -2.19 6.27
N LYS A 192 15.86 -3.19 6.95
CA LYS A 192 15.83 -4.57 6.48
C LYS A 192 14.65 -4.86 5.55
N GLY A 193 13.63 -3.98 5.59
CA GLY A 193 12.40 -4.06 4.80
C GLY A 193 12.56 -3.72 3.35
#